data_79cc7b7c6df32f29c5010e44d7993650
#
_entry.id   79cc7b7c6df32f29c5010e44d7993650
#
_cell.length_a   1.000
_cell.length_b   1.000
_cell.length_c   1.000
_cell.angle_alpha   90.00
_cell.angle_beta   90.00
_cell.angle_gamma   90.00
#
_symmetry.space_group_name_H-M   'P 1'
#
loop_
_entity.id
_entity.type
_entity.pdbx_description
1 polymer ?
#
loop_
_entity_poly.entity_id
_entity_poly.type
_entity_poly.pdbx_seq_one_letter_code
_entity_poly.pdbx_strand_id
1 'polypeptide(L)'
;MSFIETERLIICPFERHHLTETYVSWLNDKSVCEFNGHRHFPYTMAKAESYLEYISKASALIVVALHQKSDNAHIGNASIGDIDFLNSSATLNILIGEKESWGKGYAFEALNALLRHAFLEL
;
A
#
# COMPACT_ATOMS: atom_id res chain seq x y z
N MET A 1 14.12 -1.42 -6.15
CA MET A 1 13.65 -1.74 -7.51
C MET A 1 12.21 -1.28 -7.67
N SER A 2 11.93 -0.51 -8.69
CA SER A 2 10.57 -0.05 -8.93
C SER A 2 9.75 -1.16 -9.60
N PHE A 3 8.46 -1.16 -9.29
CA PHE A 3 7.48 -2.08 -9.87
C PHE A 3 6.70 -1.35 -10.97
N ILE A 4 6.25 -0.14 -10.65
CA ILE A 4 5.54 0.74 -11.58
C ILE A 4 5.99 2.17 -11.29
N GLU A 5 6.13 2.98 -12.33
CA GLU A 5 6.34 4.41 -12.16
C GLU A 5 5.19 5.16 -12.80
N THR A 6 4.70 6.19 -12.13
CA THR A 6 3.71 7.11 -12.66
C THR A 6 4.34 8.49 -12.76
N GLU A 7 3.56 9.51 -13.09
CA GLU A 7 4.07 10.86 -13.18
C GLU A 7 4.68 11.36 -11.88
N ARG A 8 4.06 11.04 -10.74
CA ARG A 8 4.48 11.57 -9.44
C ARG A 8 4.89 10.50 -8.43
N LEU A 9 4.66 9.23 -8.75
CA LEU A 9 4.86 8.13 -7.80
C LEU A 9 5.80 7.07 -8.32
N ILE A 10 6.53 6.46 -7.40
CA ILE A 10 7.25 5.21 -7.63
C ILE A 10 6.55 4.17 -6.78
N ILE A 11 6.05 3.11 -7.42
CA ILE A 11 5.34 2.03 -6.74
C ILE A 11 6.25 0.82 -6.74
N CYS A 12 6.60 0.33 -5.58
CA CYS A 12 7.54 -0.79 -5.43
C CYS A 12 7.00 -1.81 -4.44
N PRO A 13 7.55 -3.04 -4.44
CA PRO A 13 7.10 -4.04 -3.46
C PRO A 13 7.29 -3.54 -2.03
N PHE A 14 6.35 -3.88 -1.16
CA PHE A 14 6.46 -3.56 0.26
C PHE A 14 7.50 -4.48 0.88
N GLU A 15 8.55 -3.90 1.43
CA GLU A 15 9.71 -4.64 1.95
C GLU A 15 10.05 -4.22 3.37
N ARG A 16 10.99 -4.94 3.98
CA ARG A 16 11.36 -4.71 5.37
C ARG A 16 11.79 -3.27 5.67
N HIS A 17 12.47 -2.61 4.74
CA HIS A 17 12.91 -1.23 4.96
C HIS A 17 11.76 -0.23 5.04
N HIS A 18 10.54 -0.64 4.67
CA HIS A 18 9.35 0.18 4.83
C HIS A 18 8.75 0.09 6.24
N LEU A 19 9.22 -0.86 7.06
CA LEU A 19 8.75 -1.03 8.44
C LEU A 19 9.43 -0.01 9.35
N THR A 20 8.92 1.21 9.34
CA THR A 20 9.46 2.32 10.12
C THR A 20 8.47 2.72 11.21
N GLU A 21 8.94 3.52 12.17
CA GLU A 21 8.06 4.09 13.19
C GLU A 21 6.98 4.96 12.56
N THR A 22 7.32 5.67 11.48
CA THR A 22 6.37 6.48 10.71
C THR A 22 5.24 5.61 10.16
N TYR A 23 5.59 4.49 9.53
CA TYR A 23 4.60 3.55 9.00
C TYR A 23 3.68 3.03 10.12
N VAL A 24 4.26 2.62 11.25
CA VAL A 24 3.47 2.14 12.40
C VAL A 24 2.56 3.25 12.92
N SER A 25 3.05 4.50 12.94
CA SER A 25 2.24 5.63 13.40
C SER A 25 1.02 5.87 12.51
N TRP A 26 1.12 5.62 11.21
CA TRP A 26 -0.04 5.73 10.31
C TRP A 26 -1.16 4.78 10.74
N LEU A 27 -0.80 3.56 11.12
CA LEU A 27 -1.78 2.52 11.45
C LEU A 27 -2.33 2.68 12.87
N ASN A 28 -1.80 3.64 13.63
CA ASN A 28 -2.34 4.04 14.93
C ASN A 28 -3.09 5.38 14.87
N ASP A 29 -3.11 6.02 13.71
CA ASP A 29 -3.76 7.32 13.53
C ASP A 29 -5.21 7.11 13.10
N LYS A 30 -6.15 7.62 13.89
CA LYS A 30 -7.58 7.47 13.61
C LYS A 30 -7.99 8.05 12.26
N SER A 31 -7.40 9.20 11.89
CA SER A 31 -7.75 9.85 10.63
C SER A 31 -7.26 9.04 9.43
N VAL A 32 -6.07 8.45 9.54
CA VAL A 32 -5.50 7.60 8.48
C VAL A 32 -6.29 6.32 8.33
N CYS A 33 -6.72 5.72 9.44
CA CYS A 33 -7.35 4.40 9.48
C CYS A 33 -8.87 4.46 9.62
N GLU A 34 -9.49 5.59 9.28
CA GLU A 34 -10.92 5.80 9.47
C GLU A 34 -11.78 4.73 8.81
N PHE A 35 -11.36 4.25 7.65
CA PHE A 35 -12.13 3.30 6.84
C PHE A 35 -11.57 1.89 6.82
N ASN A 36 -10.65 1.57 7.76
CA ASN A 36 -10.12 0.20 7.87
C ASN A 36 -10.16 -0.28 9.32
N GLY A 37 -9.85 -1.55 9.55
CA GLY A 37 -10.02 -2.19 10.83
C GLY A 37 -8.92 -1.94 11.87
N HIS A 38 -7.90 -1.19 11.54
CA HIS A 38 -6.74 -1.04 12.44
C HIS A 38 -7.00 -0.16 13.65
N ARG A 39 -7.95 0.76 13.56
CA ARG A 39 -8.18 1.77 14.60
C ARG A 39 -8.64 1.24 15.96
N HIS A 40 -9.10 -0.02 16.02
CA HIS A 40 -9.65 -0.60 17.25
C HIS A 40 -8.60 -1.20 18.17
N PHE A 41 -7.41 -1.47 17.66
CA PHE A 41 -6.34 -2.10 18.41
C PHE A 41 -5.02 -1.41 18.14
N PRO A 42 -4.15 -1.27 19.13
CA PRO A 42 -2.82 -0.70 18.89
C PRO A 42 -2.06 -1.52 17.87
N TYR A 43 -1.44 -0.84 16.91
CA TYR A 43 -0.58 -1.46 15.95
C TYR A 43 0.87 -1.35 16.43
N THR A 44 1.65 -2.42 16.30
CA THR A 44 3.01 -2.47 16.81
C THR A 44 3.97 -2.87 15.70
N MET A 45 5.27 -2.64 15.93
CA MET A 45 6.30 -3.08 15.00
C MET A 45 6.26 -4.61 14.84
N ALA A 46 5.98 -5.34 15.92
CA ALA A 46 5.86 -6.80 15.85
C ALA A 46 4.73 -7.23 14.91
N LYS A 47 3.60 -6.53 14.93
CA LYS A 47 2.50 -6.81 14.01
C LYS A 47 2.87 -6.48 12.57
N ALA A 48 3.64 -5.42 12.37
CA ALA A 48 4.11 -5.05 11.04
C ALA A 48 5.05 -6.12 10.47
N GLU A 49 5.94 -6.64 11.28
CA GLU A 49 6.84 -7.72 10.88
C GLU A 49 6.09 -9.01 10.54
N SER A 50 5.08 -9.35 11.35
CA SER A 50 4.24 -10.51 11.09
C SER A 50 3.47 -10.36 9.78
N TYR A 51 2.97 -9.17 9.50
CA TYR A 51 2.25 -8.89 8.26
C TYR A 51 3.18 -9.04 7.06
N LEU A 52 4.40 -8.51 7.15
CA LEU A 52 5.38 -8.64 6.07
C LEU A 52 5.68 -10.11 5.76
N GLU A 53 5.84 -10.93 6.81
CA GLU A 53 6.06 -12.37 6.64
C GLU A 53 4.86 -13.04 5.98
N TYR A 54 3.65 -12.66 6.40
CA TYR A 54 2.42 -13.19 5.80
C TYR A 54 2.35 -12.90 4.31
N ILE A 55 2.59 -11.64 3.90
CA ILE A 55 2.48 -11.28 2.49
C ILE A 55 3.59 -11.90 1.63
N SER A 56 4.75 -12.19 2.21
CA SER A 56 5.84 -12.83 1.47
C SER A 56 5.48 -14.26 1.04
N LYS A 57 4.51 -14.87 1.71
CA LYS A 57 4.07 -16.24 1.44
C LYS A 57 2.72 -16.28 0.72
N ALA A 58 2.05 -15.16 0.57
CA ALA A 58 0.72 -15.12 -0.02
C ALA A 58 0.78 -15.26 -1.54
N SER A 59 -0.14 -16.03 -2.10
CA SER A 59 -0.23 -16.24 -3.54
C SER A 59 -1.30 -15.40 -4.23
N ALA A 60 -2.23 -14.83 -3.46
CA ALA A 60 -3.36 -14.08 -3.99
C ALA A 60 -3.43 -12.65 -3.44
N LEU A 61 -2.29 -12.13 -2.97
CA LEU A 61 -2.18 -10.81 -2.37
C LEU A 61 -0.85 -10.18 -2.78
N ILE A 62 -0.93 -8.96 -3.29
CA ILE A 62 0.23 -8.14 -3.63
C ILE A 62 0.13 -6.86 -2.82
N VAL A 63 1.19 -6.52 -2.09
CA VAL A 63 1.25 -5.27 -1.32
C VAL A 63 2.42 -4.44 -1.82
N VAL A 64 2.15 -3.19 -2.11
CA VAL A 64 3.15 -2.27 -2.65
C VAL A 64 3.25 -1.03 -1.76
N ALA A 65 4.44 -0.43 -1.78
CA ALA A 65 4.70 0.84 -1.11
C ALA A 65 4.64 1.95 -2.16
N LEU A 66 4.09 3.09 -1.76
CA LEU A 66 3.95 4.26 -2.60
C LEU A 66 4.97 5.30 -2.17
N HIS A 67 5.88 5.66 -3.07
CA HIS A 67 6.90 6.68 -2.83
C HIS A 67 6.61 7.91 -3.67
N GLN A 68 6.74 9.07 -3.08
CA GLN A 68 6.66 10.33 -3.80
C GLN A 68 7.94 10.49 -4.63
N LYS A 69 7.79 10.66 -5.94
CA LYS A 69 8.94 10.65 -6.85
C LYS A 69 9.92 11.78 -6.59
N SER A 70 9.42 12.94 -6.16
CA SER A 70 10.25 14.13 -5.98
C SER A 70 11.31 14.00 -4.89
N ASP A 71 11.05 13.22 -3.83
CA ASP A 71 11.95 13.09 -2.68
C ASP A 71 12.13 11.64 -2.21
N ASN A 72 11.51 10.70 -2.93
CA ASN A 72 11.51 9.28 -2.60
C ASN A 72 10.91 8.96 -1.23
N ALA A 73 10.08 9.84 -0.68
CA ALA A 73 9.44 9.62 0.61
C ALA A 73 8.34 8.56 0.50
N HIS A 74 8.32 7.62 1.44
CA HIS A 74 7.25 6.62 1.55
C HIS A 74 6.01 7.31 2.12
N ILE A 75 4.96 7.43 1.33
CA ILE A 75 3.76 8.17 1.71
C ILE A 75 2.54 7.29 1.94
N GLY A 76 2.59 6.04 1.56
CA GLY A 76 1.45 5.15 1.73
C GLY A 76 1.72 3.77 1.19
N ASN A 77 0.71 2.94 1.25
CA ASN A 77 0.73 1.57 0.72
C ASN A 77 -0.55 1.31 -0.06
N ALA A 78 -0.48 0.34 -0.95
CA ALA A 78 -1.66 -0.15 -1.65
C ALA A 78 -1.57 -1.67 -1.74
N SER A 79 -2.69 -2.32 -1.94
CA SER A 79 -2.70 -3.77 -2.11
C SER A 79 -3.73 -4.20 -3.14
N ILE A 80 -3.43 -5.31 -3.82
CA ILE A 80 -4.36 -6.04 -4.66
C ILE A 80 -4.53 -7.39 -3.97
N GLY A 81 -5.70 -7.63 -3.41
CA GLY A 81 -5.98 -8.83 -2.66
C GLY A 81 -7.13 -9.62 -3.28
N ASP A 82 -7.39 -10.80 -2.70
CA ASP A 82 -8.48 -11.68 -3.15
C ASP A 82 -8.45 -11.91 -4.66
N ILE A 83 -7.24 -12.08 -5.21
CA ILE A 83 -7.06 -12.24 -6.65
C ILE A 83 -7.67 -13.56 -7.09
N ASP A 84 -8.62 -13.47 -8.02
CA ASP A 84 -9.28 -14.63 -8.61
C ASP A 84 -9.10 -14.58 -10.11
N PHE A 85 -8.15 -15.37 -10.60
CA PHE A 85 -7.81 -15.39 -12.02
C PHE A 85 -8.92 -15.99 -12.89
N LEU A 86 -9.71 -16.89 -12.31
CA LEU A 86 -10.80 -17.54 -13.03
C LEU A 86 -11.93 -16.56 -13.35
N ASN A 87 -12.26 -15.70 -12.38
CA ASN A 87 -13.34 -14.72 -12.52
C ASN A 87 -12.83 -13.32 -12.86
N SER A 88 -11.53 -13.16 -13.05
CA SER A 88 -10.90 -11.88 -13.36
C SER A 88 -11.28 -10.78 -12.37
N SER A 89 -11.26 -11.12 -11.08
CA SER A 89 -11.61 -10.19 -10.02
C SER A 89 -10.52 -10.04 -8.98
N ALA A 90 -10.50 -8.89 -8.31
CA ALA A 90 -9.56 -8.61 -7.23
C ALA A 90 -10.10 -7.47 -6.38
N THR A 91 -9.60 -7.37 -5.15
CA THR A 91 -9.92 -6.28 -4.23
C THR A 91 -8.72 -5.34 -4.14
N LEU A 92 -8.98 -4.05 -4.35
CA LEU A 92 -7.95 -3.01 -4.25
C LEU A 92 -8.14 -2.22 -2.96
N ASN A 93 -7.05 -2.00 -2.24
CA ASN A 93 -7.03 -1.17 -1.04
C ASN A 93 -5.90 -0.18 -1.14
N ILE A 94 -6.08 0.99 -0.54
CA ILE A 94 -5.06 2.03 -0.53
C ILE A 94 -5.08 2.78 0.79
N LEU A 95 -3.88 3.13 1.26
CA LEU A 95 -3.70 3.92 2.46
C LEU A 95 -2.65 4.99 2.16
N ILE A 96 -3.04 6.26 2.23
CA ILE A 96 -2.08 7.37 2.20
C ILE A 96 -1.87 7.82 3.64
N GLY A 97 -0.70 7.48 4.19
CA GLY A 97 -0.40 7.75 5.59
C GLY A 97 0.04 9.19 5.86
N GLU A 98 0.71 9.83 4.88
CA GLU A 98 1.16 11.19 5.03
C GLU A 98 0.03 12.17 4.73
N LYS A 99 -0.49 12.82 5.76
CA LYS A 99 -1.62 13.75 5.65
C LYS A 99 -1.34 14.92 4.72
N GLU A 100 -0.08 15.34 4.64
CA GLU A 100 0.33 16.41 3.73
C GLU A 100 0.12 16.05 2.26
N SER A 101 0.05 14.77 1.97
CA SER A 101 -0.17 14.28 0.60
C SER A 101 -1.65 14.12 0.26
N TRP A 102 -2.54 14.31 1.24
CA TRP A 102 -3.98 14.19 1.01
C TRP A 102 -4.48 15.34 0.12
N GLY A 103 -5.49 15.04 -0.68
CA GLY A 103 -6.12 16.03 -1.54
C GLY A 103 -5.33 16.36 -2.81
N LYS A 104 -4.27 15.62 -3.08
CA LYS A 104 -3.42 15.86 -4.26
C LYS A 104 -3.62 14.84 -5.38
N GLY A 105 -4.55 13.90 -5.19
CA GLY A 105 -4.86 12.89 -6.19
C GLY A 105 -3.91 11.70 -6.24
N TYR A 106 -3.05 11.52 -5.24
CA TYR A 106 -2.12 10.40 -5.21
C TYR A 106 -2.83 9.05 -5.14
N ALA A 107 -3.91 8.96 -4.36
CA ALA A 107 -4.67 7.72 -4.26
C ALA A 107 -5.23 7.31 -5.62
N PHE A 108 -5.82 8.26 -6.34
CA PHE A 108 -6.36 8.02 -7.67
C PHE A 108 -5.27 7.59 -8.64
N GLU A 109 -4.13 8.28 -8.62
CA GLU A 109 -3.00 7.97 -9.48
C GLU A 109 -2.48 6.55 -9.23
N ALA A 110 -2.33 6.17 -7.97
CA ALA A 110 -1.87 4.83 -7.57
C ALA A 110 -2.87 3.75 -7.97
N LEU A 111 -4.15 3.96 -7.67
CA LEU A 111 -5.19 2.98 -8.01
C LEU A 111 -5.30 2.78 -9.52
N ASN A 112 -5.22 3.86 -10.29
CA ASN A 112 -5.28 3.79 -11.73
C ASN A 112 -4.10 2.97 -12.29
N ALA A 113 -2.89 3.20 -11.78
CA ALA A 113 -1.71 2.45 -12.21
C ALA A 113 -1.81 0.96 -11.85
N LEU A 114 -2.32 0.65 -10.65
CA LEU A 114 -2.49 -0.73 -10.22
C LEU A 114 -3.58 -1.44 -11.00
N LEU A 115 -4.67 -0.76 -11.33
CA LEU A 115 -5.72 -1.34 -12.17
C LEU A 115 -5.19 -1.69 -13.55
N ARG A 116 -4.42 -0.79 -14.14
CA ARG A 116 -3.80 -1.06 -15.44
C ARG A 116 -2.88 -2.26 -15.38
N HIS A 117 -2.07 -2.35 -14.31
CA HIS A 117 -1.19 -3.49 -14.12
C HIS A 117 -1.99 -4.79 -13.98
N ALA A 118 -3.05 -4.77 -13.17
CA ALA A 118 -3.87 -5.95 -12.92
C ALA A 118 -4.53 -6.48 -14.21
N PHE A 119 -4.99 -5.58 -15.08
CA PHE A 119 -5.67 -5.99 -16.31
C PHE A 119 -4.72 -6.30 -17.47
N LEU A 120 -3.50 -5.77 -17.46
CA LEU A 120 -2.58 -5.95 -18.57
C LEU A 120 -1.45 -6.95 -18.28
N GLU A 121 -1.09 -7.12 -17.02
CA GLU A 121 0.10 -7.89 -16.64
C GLU A 121 -0.20 -9.15 -15.81
N LEU A 122 -1.36 -9.20 -15.18
CA LEU A 122 -1.72 -10.36 -14.35
C LEU A 122 -2.58 -11.39 -15.06
#